data_4c30df4a63ab166a25b2b8d9e2812454
#
_entry.id   4c30df4a63ab166a25b2b8d9e2812454
#
_cell.length_a   1.000
_cell.length_b   1.000
_cell.length_c   1.000
_cell.angle_alpha   90.00
_cell.angle_beta   90.00
_cell.angle_gamma   90.00
#
_symmetry.space_group_name_H-M   'P 1'
#
loop_
_entity.id
_entity.type
_entity.pdbx_description
1 polymer ?
#
loop_
_entity_poly.entity_id
_entity_poly.type
_entity_poly.pdbx_seq_one_letter_code
_entity_poly.pdbx_strand_id
1 'polypeptide(L)'
;MSKVVTDVTCPFCGTLCDDLEITVSDDGKEIIDCQNACAIGSEKFLHVSKEGRVTRPRKRQPDGSYKEISYDEAIEYTAQML
;
A
#
# COMPACT_ATOMS: atom_id res chain seq x y z
N MET A 1 3.14 8.03 -20.66
CA MET A 1 4.32 8.62 -20.00
C MET A 1 4.24 8.42 -18.49
N SER A 2 5.36 8.16 -17.87
CA SER A 2 5.43 8.05 -16.43
C SER A 2 5.39 9.43 -15.78
N LYS A 3 5.03 9.47 -14.50
CA LYS A 3 4.97 10.70 -13.71
C LYS A 3 5.90 10.60 -12.52
N VAL A 4 6.65 11.65 -12.24
CA VAL A 4 7.55 11.73 -11.08
C VAL A 4 6.89 12.58 -10.00
N VAL A 5 6.81 12.03 -8.79
CA VAL A 5 6.31 12.76 -7.61
C VAL A 5 7.50 13.03 -6.71
N THR A 6 7.71 14.29 -6.35
CA THR A 6 8.85 14.72 -5.53
C THR A 6 8.44 14.93 -4.06
N ASP A 7 9.43 15.05 -3.19
CA ASP A 7 9.24 15.32 -1.76
C ASP A 7 8.32 14.29 -1.08
N VAL A 8 8.48 13.02 -1.47
CA VAL A 8 7.70 11.93 -0.86
C VAL A 8 8.33 11.51 0.45
N THR A 9 7.50 11.37 1.47
CA THR A 9 7.94 10.92 2.80
C THR A 9 7.92 9.39 2.87
N CYS A 10 9.00 8.80 3.37
CA CYS A 10 9.11 7.36 3.54
C CYS A 10 8.61 6.96 4.94
N PRO A 11 7.58 6.11 5.06
CA PRO A 11 7.01 5.74 6.35
C PRO A 11 7.56 4.45 6.95
N PHE A 12 8.53 3.79 6.29
CA PHE A 12 8.79 2.37 6.61
C PHE A 12 9.70 2.13 7.80
N CYS A 13 10.70 2.98 8.06
CA CYS A 13 11.65 2.71 9.16
C CYS A 13 11.60 3.72 10.30
N GLY A 14 10.69 4.70 10.23
CA GLY A 14 10.56 5.69 11.29
C GLY A 14 11.53 6.87 11.21
N THR A 15 12.50 6.83 10.29
CA THR A 15 13.38 7.97 10.06
C THR A 15 12.66 9.12 9.36
N LEU A 16 11.60 8.79 8.64
CA LEU A 16 10.75 9.75 7.93
C LEU A 16 11.51 10.60 6.92
N CYS A 17 12.36 9.96 6.12
CA CYS A 17 13.02 10.65 5.01
C CYS A 17 11.97 11.26 4.09
N ASP A 18 12.16 12.53 3.71
CA ASP A 18 11.14 13.30 2.99
C ASP A 18 11.62 13.84 1.64
N ASP A 19 12.72 13.32 1.14
CA ASP A 19 13.32 13.78 -0.11
C ASP A 19 13.22 12.75 -1.25
N LEU A 20 12.34 11.78 -1.12
CA LEU A 20 12.19 10.72 -2.11
C LEU A 20 11.51 11.21 -3.38
N GLU A 21 11.94 10.68 -4.51
CA GLU A 21 11.29 10.89 -5.79
C GLU A 21 10.75 9.54 -6.29
N ILE A 22 9.45 9.49 -6.50
CA ILE A 22 8.75 8.27 -6.90
C ILE A 22 8.26 8.41 -8.34
N THR A 23 8.64 7.47 -9.19
CA THR A 23 8.15 7.41 -10.56
C THR A 23 6.98 6.45 -10.63
N VAL A 24 5.84 6.96 -11.09
CA VAL A 24 4.56 6.22 -11.15
C VAL A 24 4.22 5.95 -12.60
N SER A 25 3.59 4.81 -12.88
CA SER A 25 3.14 4.45 -14.21
C SER A 25 2.04 5.41 -14.70
N ASP A 26 1.78 5.40 -16.01
CA ASP A 26 0.78 6.28 -16.64
C ASP A 26 -0.61 6.14 -16.02
N ASP A 27 -0.99 4.92 -15.67
CA ASP A 27 -2.29 4.64 -15.07
C ASP A 27 -2.33 4.91 -13.56
N GLY A 28 -1.20 5.28 -12.98
CA GLY A 28 -1.10 5.57 -11.55
C GLY A 28 -1.17 4.35 -10.63
N LYS A 29 -1.12 3.15 -11.19
CA LYS A 29 -1.32 1.93 -10.41
C LYS A 29 -0.04 1.25 -9.95
N GLU A 30 1.10 1.63 -10.52
CA GLU A 30 2.35 0.96 -10.23
C GLU A 30 3.47 1.97 -9.98
N ILE A 31 4.31 1.67 -8.99
CA ILE A 31 5.52 2.44 -8.73
C ILE A 31 6.65 1.78 -9.52
N ILE A 32 7.24 2.54 -10.45
CA ILE A 32 8.27 2.04 -11.36
C ILE A 32 9.67 2.19 -10.77
N ASP A 33 9.91 3.31 -10.08
CA ASP A 33 11.25 3.61 -9.56
C ASP A 33 11.14 4.48 -8.31
N CYS A 34 12.19 4.43 -7.49
CA CYS A 34 12.26 5.18 -6.24
C CYS A 34 13.68 5.72 -6.08
N GLN A 35 13.85 7.04 -6.12
CA GLN A 35 15.13 7.72 -5.96
C GLN A 35 15.28 8.27 -4.55
N ASN A 36 16.51 8.36 -4.08
CA ASN A 36 16.89 8.92 -2.77
C ASN A 36 16.45 8.08 -1.57
N ALA A 37 15.96 6.85 -1.81
CA ALA A 37 15.57 5.93 -0.75
C ALA A 37 16.72 4.99 -0.42
N CYS A 38 16.80 4.57 0.86
CA CYS A 38 17.70 3.50 1.24
C CYS A 38 17.20 2.15 0.70
N ALA A 39 18.01 1.10 0.88
CA ALA A 39 17.64 -0.22 0.37
C ALA A 39 16.30 -0.71 0.92
N ILE A 40 16.02 -0.46 2.20
CA ILE A 40 14.77 -0.89 2.84
C ILE A 40 13.57 -0.15 2.24
N GLY A 41 13.64 1.19 2.17
CA GLY A 41 12.55 1.99 1.63
C GLY A 41 12.29 1.70 0.16
N SER A 42 13.34 1.61 -0.63
CA SER A 42 13.24 1.31 -2.06
C SER A 42 12.55 -0.04 -2.29
N GLU A 43 12.96 -1.06 -1.54
CA GLU A 43 12.36 -2.39 -1.64
C GLU A 43 10.88 -2.37 -1.32
N LYS A 44 10.48 -1.66 -0.27
CA LYS A 44 9.08 -1.58 0.14
C LYS A 44 8.22 -0.85 -0.90
N PHE A 45 8.70 0.30 -1.39
CA PHE A 45 7.95 1.07 -2.38
C PHE A 45 7.76 0.29 -3.68
N LEU A 46 8.79 -0.39 -4.15
CA LEU A 46 8.72 -1.11 -5.42
C LEU A 46 7.80 -2.34 -5.35
N HIS A 47 7.53 -2.84 -4.15
CA HIS A 47 6.69 -4.03 -3.96
C HIS A 47 5.31 -3.74 -3.37
N VAL A 48 4.95 -2.47 -3.19
CA VAL A 48 3.70 -2.09 -2.51
C VAL A 48 2.45 -2.58 -3.24
N SER A 49 2.50 -2.69 -4.56
CA SER A 49 1.36 -3.15 -5.36
C SER A 49 1.57 -4.53 -5.97
N LYS A 50 2.57 -5.27 -5.49
CA LYS A 50 2.88 -6.60 -6.02
C LYS A 50 1.99 -7.67 -5.40
N GLU A 51 2.21 -8.89 -5.88
CA GLU A 51 1.48 -10.08 -5.44
C GLU A 51 1.47 -10.22 -3.92
N GLY A 52 0.35 -10.65 -3.38
CA GLY A 52 0.19 -10.80 -1.93
C GLY A 52 -0.44 -9.59 -1.24
N ARG A 53 -0.59 -8.49 -1.95
CA ARG A 53 -1.22 -7.29 -1.39
C ARG A 53 -2.73 -7.51 -1.24
N VAL A 54 -3.26 -7.27 -0.03
CA VAL A 54 -4.70 -7.35 0.22
C VAL A 54 -5.35 -6.12 -0.40
N THR A 55 -6.24 -6.33 -1.38
CA THR A 55 -6.88 -5.24 -2.11
C THR A 55 -8.37 -5.10 -1.83
N ARG A 56 -8.96 -6.07 -1.12
CA ARG A 56 -10.39 -6.04 -0.76
C ARG A 56 -10.56 -6.41 0.70
N PRO A 57 -11.62 -5.91 1.36
CA PRO A 57 -11.91 -6.30 2.74
C PRO A 57 -12.10 -7.80 2.87
N ARG A 58 -11.62 -8.37 3.96
CA ARG A 58 -11.77 -9.78 4.29
C ARG A 58 -12.23 -9.92 5.72
N LYS A 59 -13.11 -10.87 5.95
CA LYS A 59 -13.60 -11.18 7.28
C LYS A 59 -13.20 -12.60 7.68
N ARG A 60 -12.65 -12.75 8.88
CA ARG A 60 -12.29 -14.06 9.42
C ARG A 60 -13.55 -14.87 9.70
N GLN A 61 -13.55 -16.12 9.26
CA GLN A 61 -14.65 -17.06 9.48
C GLN A 61 -14.39 -17.90 10.72
N PRO A 62 -15.42 -18.57 11.26
CA PRO A 62 -15.23 -19.42 12.45
C PRO A 62 -14.22 -20.54 12.28
N ASP A 63 -14.01 -21.02 11.06
CA ASP A 63 -13.01 -22.07 10.78
C ASP A 63 -11.59 -21.53 10.62
N GLY A 64 -11.38 -20.21 10.78
CA GLY A 64 -10.07 -19.58 10.64
C GLY A 64 -9.73 -19.10 9.25
N SER A 65 -10.54 -19.40 8.24
CA SER A 65 -10.33 -18.89 6.88
C SER A 65 -10.82 -17.45 6.76
N TYR A 66 -10.46 -16.79 5.64
CA TYR A 66 -10.88 -15.41 5.36
C TYR A 66 -11.77 -15.39 4.13
N LYS A 67 -12.87 -14.64 4.22
CA LYS A 67 -13.82 -14.46 3.12
C LYS A 67 -13.82 -13.01 2.68
N GLU A 68 -13.78 -12.77 1.36
CA GLU A 68 -13.93 -11.41 0.84
C GLU A 68 -15.34 -10.91 1.09
N ILE A 69 -15.46 -9.66 1.54
CA ILE A 69 -16.74 -9.00 1.79
C ILE A 69 -16.76 -7.64 1.09
N SER A 70 -17.93 -7.04 0.96
CA SER A 70 -18.05 -5.70 0.40
C SER A 70 -17.54 -4.65 1.38
N TYR A 71 -17.21 -3.46 0.89
CA TYR A 71 -16.81 -2.35 1.76
C TYR A 71 -17.93 -1.96 2.70
N ASP A 72 -19.18 -1.95 2.24
CA ASP A 72 -20.33 -1.63 3.08
C ASP A 72 -20.48 -2.63 4.24
N GLU A 73 -20.33 -3.92 3.96
CA GLU A 73 -20.38 -4.96 4.98
C GLU A 73 -19.22 -4.81 5.97
N ALA A 74 -18.02 -4.50 5.48
CA ALA A 74 -16.86 -4.30 6.34
C ALA A 74 -17.05 -3.11 7.27
N ILE A 75 -17.58 -2.00 6.78
CA ILE A 75 -17.85 -0.80 7.57
C ILE A 75 -18.89 -1.09 8.65
N GLU A 76 -19.98 -1.76 8.28
CA GLU A 76 -21.05 -2.10 9.22
C GLU A 76 -20.56 -3.04 10.31
N TYR A 77 -19.80 -4.07 9.93
CA TYR A 77 -19.25 -5.01 10.91
C TYR A 77 -18.30 -4.30 11.89
N THR A 78 -17.43 -3.45 11.37
CA THR A 78 -16.49 -2.69 12.21
C THR A 78 -17.24 -1.78 13.18
N ALA A 79 -18.29 -1.11 12.72
CA ALA A 79 -19.11 -0.24 13.55
C ALA A 79 -19.78 -1.01 14.70
N GLN A 80 -20.21 -2.24 14.43
CA GLN A 80 -20.83 -3.09 15.45
C GLN A 80 -19.82 -3.55 16.51
N MET A 81 -18.54 -3.71 16.11
CA MET A 81 -17.47 -4.14 17.01
C MET A 81 -16.99 -3.03 17.93
N LEU A 82 -17.21 -1.78 17.55
CA LEU A 82 -16.85 -0.62 18.35
C LEU A 82 -17.99 -0.23 19.29
#